data_d0492ddb4220657d4af84df0c9bdd1c7
#
_entry.id   d0492ddb4220657d4af84df0c9bdd1c7
#
_cell.length_a   1.000
_cell.length_b   1.000
_cell.length_c   1.000
_cell.angle_alpha   90.00
_cell.angle_beta   90.00
_cell.angle_gamma   90.00
#
_symmetry.space_group_name_H-M   'P 1'
#
loop_
_entity.id
_entity.type
_entity.pdbx_description
1 polymer ?
#
loop_
_entity_poly.entity_id
_entity_poly.type
_entity_poly.pdbx_seq_one_letter_code
_entity_poly.pdbx_strand_id
1 'polypeptide(L)'
;MSPNPAATVPVLCCHRGALSNTGHLHAASMSAPRRTFVNRSGWREFQTVLAGLRRECPPALPVVVRASWLPKTVLGQCLRRDRRFVVLLNDEMGEPQAVEVLCHEWAHALAWNFAVDRLINAPDTDPVEFERACHDEAWGCAYSRVWRAYLDVTREAA
;
A
#
# COMPACT_ATOMS: atom_id res chain seq x y z
N MET A 1 -26.61 -20.80 -19.35
CA MET A 1 -26.02 -19.82 -18.43
C MET A 1 -24.55 -20.15 -18.28
N SER A 2 -23.67 -19.43 -18.98
CA SER A 2 -22.22 -19.65 -18.92
C SER A 2 -21.65 -18.97 -17.68
N PRO A 3 -20.69 -19.59 -16.95
CA PRO A 3 -20.05 -18.95 -15.81
C PRO A 3 -19.18 -17.80 -16.29
N ASN A 4 -19.34 -16.66 -15.62
CA ASN A 4 -18.51 -15.46 -15.79
C ASN A 4 -17.04 -15.81 -15.50
N PRO A 5 -16.08 -15.49 -16.39
CA PRO A 5 -14.68 -15.71 -16.07
C PRO A 5 -14.31 -14.85 -14.88
N ALA A 6 -13.80 -15.50 -13.83
CA ALA A 6 -13.27 -14.86 -12.64
C ALA A 6 -12.28 -13.77 -13.07
N ALA A 7 -12.60 -12.53 -12.70
CA ALA A 7 -11.69 -11.43 -12.85
C ALA A 7 -10.40 -11.81 -12.06
N THR A 8 -9.33 -12.04 -12.78
CA THR A 8 -8.01 -12.26 -12.20
C THR A 8 -7.63 -10.94 -11.54
N VAL A 9 -7.79 -10.86 -10.23
CA VAL A 9 -7.29 -9.74 -9.45
C VAL A 9 -5.78 -9.75 -9.63
N PRO A 10 -5.17 -8.69 -10.19
CA PRO A 10 -3.72 -8.65 -10.31
C PRO A 10 -3.15 -8.74 -8.90
N VAL A 11 -2.24 -9.71 -8.69
CA VAL A 11 -1.52 -9.86 -7.44
C VAL A 11 -0.73 -8.57 -7.25
N LEU A 12 -1.17 -7.73 -6.34
CA LEU A 12 -0.47 -6.53 -5.92
C LEU A 12 0.73 -6.97 -5.10
N CYS A 13 1.86 -7.11 -5.75
CA CYS A 13 3.09 -7.50 -5.11
C CYS A 13 3.77 -6.31 -4.46
N CYS A 14 4.16 -6.49 -3.20
CA CYS A 14 5.19 -5.67 -2.56
C CYS A 14 6.53 -5.93 -3.26
N HIS A 15 6.70 -5.43 -4.48
CA HIS A 15 7.95 -5.61 -5.18
C HIS A 15 9.07 -4.87 -4.47
N ARG A 16 10.07 -5.62 -4.10
CA ARG A 16 11.37 -5.17 -3.66
C ARG A 16 11.93 -4.18 -4.68
N GLY A 17 11.73 -2.89 -4.46
CA GLY A 17 12.54 -1.89 -5.14
C GLY A 17 13.98 -2.12 -4.68
N ALA A 18 14.82 -2.66 -5.55
CA ALA A 18 16.24 -2.79 -5.31
C ALA A 18 16.82 -1.43 -4.94
N LEU A 19 16.96 -1.18 -3.65
CA LEU A 19 17.85 -0.15 -3.15
C LEU A 19 19.28 -0.69 -3.33
N SER A 20 19.76 -0.70 -4.57
CA SER A 20 21.19 -0.79 -4.83
C SER A 20 21.84 0.45 -4.22
N ASN A 21 22.40 0.26 -3.07
CA ASN A 21 23.16 1.25 -2.32
C ASN A 21 24.59 1.32 -2.90
N THR A 22 24.72 1.73 -4.15
CA THR A 22 26.01 2.15 -4.75
C THR A 22 25.70 3.00 -5.97
N GLY A 23 25.90 4.29 -5.83
CA GLY A 23 25.86 5.16 -7.00
C GLY A 23 25.52 6.59 -6.64
N HIS A 24 26.51 7.45 -6.73
CA HIS A 24 26.44 8.90 -6.69
C HIS A 24 25.10 9.45 -7.18
N LEU A 25 24.35 10.03 -6.27
CA LEU A 25 23.21 10.86 -6.59
C LEU A 25 23.70 12.09 -7.33
N HIS A 26 23.65 12.04 -8.65
CA HIS A 26 23.60 13.27 -9.43
C HIS A 26 22.32 13.98 -9.03
N ALA A 27 22.48 15.06 -8.32
CA ALA A 27 21.41 15.99 -7.97
C ALA A 27 20.89 16.65 -9.25
N ALA A 28 19.98 15.97 -9.93
CA ALA A 28 19.09 16.62 -10.88
C ALA A 28 17.99 17.27 -10.04
N SER A 29 18.18 18.55 -9.73
CA SER A 29 17.18 19.47 -9.21
C SER A 29 16.03 19.54 -10.22
N MET A 30 15.00 18.71 -10.04
CA MET A 30 13.70 18.90 -10.63
C MET A 30 12.69 18.90 -9.49
N SER A 31 12.44 20.08 -8.96
CA SER A 31 11.34 20.34 -8.02
C SER A 31 10.02 20.34 -8.78
N ALA A 32 9.58 19.17 -9.24
CA ALA A 32 8.17 18.98 -9.53
C ALA A 32 7.41 19.03 -8.20
N PRO A 33 6.28 19.78 -8.11
CA PRO A 33 5.51 19.83 -6.89
C PRO A 33 5.09 18.39 -6.53
N ARG A 34 5.49 17.91 -5.36
CA ARG A 34 5.11 16.60 -4.83
C ARG A 34 3.58 16.60 -4.67
N ARG A 35 2.88 16.06 -5.66
CA ARG A 35 1.43 15.88 -5.61
C ARG A 35 1.15 14.83 -4.52
N THR A 36 0.65 15.25 -3.39
CA THR A 36 0.15 14.34 -2.37
C THR A 36 -1.26 13.93 -2.74
N PHE A 37 -1.63 12.65 -2.65
CA PHE A 37 -3.02 12.19 -2.84
C PHE A 37 -3.98 12.93 -1.90
N VAL A 38 -3.50 13.34 -0.75
CA VAL A 38 -4.25 14.12 0.24
C VAL A 38 -4.83 15.42 -0.34
N ASN A 39 -4.26 15.95 -1.44
CA ASN A 39 -4.66 17.21 -2.05
C ASN A 39 -5.27 17.07 -3.46
N ARG A 40 -5.61 15.86 -3.94
CA ARG A 40 -6.41 15.74 -5.15
C ARG A 40 -7.85 16.13 -4.81
N SER A 41 -8.16 17.42 -5.02
CA SER A 41 -9.53 17.92 -4.91
C SER A 41 -10.44 17.10 -5.83
N GLY A 42 -11.42 16.38 -5.24
CA GLY A 42 -12.33 15.52 -5.99
C GLY A 42 -12.27 14.03 -5.62
N TRP A 43 -11.23 13.54 -4.96
CA TRP A 43 -11.14 12.16 -4.50
C TRP A 43 -11.84 11.94 -3.16
N ARG A 44 -13.19 12.01 -3.20
CA ARG A 44 -14.03 11.97 -1.99
C ARG A 44 -14.04 10.61 -1.34
N GLU A 45 -14.17 9.56 -2.14
CA GLU A 45 -14.19 8.20 -1.63
C GLU A 45 -12.86 7.85 -0.97
N PHE A 46 -11.74 8.17 -1.62
CA PHE A 46 -10.41 7.95 -1.06
C PHE A 46 -10.23 8.64 0.31
N GLN A 47 -10.65 9.90 0.42
CA GLN A 47 -10.55 10.65 1.68
C GLN A 47 -11.43 10.05 2.77
N THR A 48 -12.65 9.64 2.42
CA THR A 48 -13.61 9.01 3.32
C THR A 48 -13.05 7.68 3.84
N VAL A 49 -12.55 6.83 2.93
CA VAL A 49 -11.94 5.54 3.29
C VAL A 49 -10.69 5.74 4.14
N LEU A 50 -9.79 6.65 3.77
CA LEU A 50 -8.57 6.92 4.54
C LEU A 50 -8.89 7.40 5.98
N ALA A 51 -9.90 8.27 6.13
CA ALA A 51 -10.35 8.73 7.44
C ALA A 51 -10.96 7.57 8.26
N GLY A 52 -11.78 6.73 7.62
CA GLY A 52 -12.37 5.55 8.22
C GLY A 52 -11.33 4.54 8.67
N LEU A 53 -10.36 4.21 7.84
CA LEU A 53 -9.27 3.29 8.20
C LEU A 53 -8.45 3.78 9.40
N ARG A 54 -8.19 5.08 9.48
CA ARG A 54 -7.51 5.67 10.64
C ARG A 54 -8.30 5.52 11.93
N ARG A 55 -9.62 5.57 11.86
CA ARG A 55 -10.52 5.45 13.00
C ARG A 55 -10.75 4.00 13.41
N GLU A 56 -11.10 3.14 12.45
CA GLU A 56 -11.58 1.77 12.70
C GLU A 56 -10.45 0.72 12.75
N CYS A 57 -9.36 0.98 12.04
CA CYS A 57 -8.25 0.05 11.87
C CYS A 57 -6.90 0.74 12.10
N PRO A 58 -6.66 1.39 13.27
CA PRO A 58 -5.38 2.04 13.52
C PRO A 58 -4.26 1.01 13.66
N PRO A 59 -3.18 1.08 12.85
CA PRO A 59 -1.97 0.29 13.06
C PRO A 59 -1.22 0.70 14.32
N ALA A 60 -0.26 -0.14 14.75
CA ALA A 60 0.56 0.13 15.94
C ALA A 60 1.43 1.40 15.82
N LEU A 61 1.75 1.82 14.61
CA LEU A 61 2.47 3.06 14.33
C LEU A 61 1.64 3.95 13.41
N PRO A 62 1.83 5.28 13.47
CA PRO A 62 1.16 6.22 12.55
C PRO A 62 1.42 5.88 11.09
N VAL A 63 0.39 6.03 10.24
CA VAL A 63 0.50 5.81 8.79
C VAL A 63 0.49 7.13 8.04
N VAL A 64 1.48 7.34 7.19
CA VAL A 64 1.55 8.43 6.23
C VAL A 64 1.31 7.87 4.83
N VAL A 65 0.30 8.37 4.14
CA VAL A 65 0.00 7.97 2.76
C VAL A 65 0.50 9.03 1.80
N ARG A 66 1.17 8.61 0.73
CA ARG A 66 1.76 9.51 -0.28
C ARG A 66 1.57 8.97 -1.69
N ALA A 67 1.31 9.87 -2.64
CA ALA A 67 1.51 9.58 -4.04
C ALA A 67 3.01 9.52 -4.35
N SER A 68 3.41 8.58 -5.19
CA SER A 68 4.80 8.45 -5.64
C SER A 68 4.81 7.90 -7.05
N TRP A 69 5.78 8.34 -7.84
CA TRP A 69 6.11 7.61 -9.04
C TRP A 69 6.67 6.23 -8.63
N LEU A 70 6.04 5.17 -9.10
CA LEU A 70 6.47 3.79 -8.93
C LEU A 70 6.57 3.13 -10.31
N PRO A 71 7.38 2.07 -10.46
CA PRO A 71 7.35 1.28 -11.70
C PRO A 71 5.92 0.84 -12.03
N LYS A 72 5.55 0.76 -13.31
CA LYS A 72 4.17 0.43 -13.74
C LYS A 72 3.63 -0.90 -13.20
N THR A 73 4.53 -1.81 -12.84
CA THR A 73 4.20 -3.11 -12.23
C THR A 73 3.94 -3.01 -10.73
N VAL A 74 4.22 -1.87 -10.09
CA VAL A 74 4.08 -1.63 -8.66
C VAL A 74 2.97 -0.62 -8.43
N LEU A 75 1.86 -1.04 -7.86
CA LEU A 75 0.72 -0.17 -7.60
C LEU A 75 0.82 0.51 -6.23
N GLY A 76 1.39 -0.17 -5.24
CA GLY A 76 1.59 0.36 -3.90
C GLY A 76 2.76 -0.29 -3.18
N GLN A 77 3.15 0.30 -2.08
CA GLN A 77 4.14 -0.24 -1.15
C GLN A 77 3.85 0.23 0.28
N CYS A 78 3.90 -0.68 1.24
CA CYS A 78 3.95 -0.34 2.65
C CYS A 78 5.39 -0.46 3.15
N LEU A 79 5.94 0.62 3.67
CA LEU A 79 7.31 0.69 4.19
C LEU A 79 7.27 1.05 5.67
N ARG A 80 8.08 0.38 6.48
CA ARG A 80 8.36 0.84 7.84
C ARG A 80 9.55 1.80 7.84
N ARG A 81 9.37 2.98 8.40
CA ARG A 81 10.40 4.02 8.51
C ARG A 81 10.38 4.59 9.93
N ASP A 82 11.43 4.31 10.69
CA ASP A 82 11.55 4.76 12.09
C ASP A 82 10.32 4.41 12.93
N ARG A 83 9.53 5.43 13.29
CA ARG A 83 8.36 5.33 14.16
C ARG A 83 7.03 5.49 13.40
N ARG A 84 6.98 5.14 12.11
CA ARG A 84 5.77 5.26 11.28
C ARG A 84 5.80 4.27 10.13
N PHE A 85 4.61 4.00 9.59
CA PHE A 85 4.47 3.38 8.28
C PHE A 85 4.32 4.45 7.21
N VAL A 86 4.87 4.19 6.03
CA VAL A 86 4.70 5.01 4.84
C VAL A 86 4.08 4.15 3.76
N VAL A 87 2.84 4.44 3.41
CA VAL A 87 2.15 3.83 2.28
C VAL A 87 2.39 4.71 1.06
N LEU A 88 3.06 4.15 0.06
CA LEU A 88 3.26 4.76 -1.24
C LEU A 88 2.24 4.18 -2.21
N LEU A 89 1.56 5.04 -2.95
CA LEU A 89 0.62 4.68 -3.99
C LEU A 89 1.10 5.25 -5.32
N ASN A 90 1.03 4.46 -6.39
CA ASN A 90 1.44 4.91 -7.70
C ASN A 90 0.59 6.12 -8.13
N ASP A 91 1.23 7.20 -8.54
CA ASP A 91 0.57 8.47 -8.86
C ASP A 91 -0.17 8.47 -10.21
N GLU A 92 -0.01 7.41 -11.00
CA GLU A 92 -0.74 7.22 -12.27
C GLU A 92 -2.14 6.58 -12.08
N MET A 93 -2.48 6.07 -10.86
CA MET A 93 -3.76 5.42 -10.60
C MET A 93 -4.94 6.40 -10.56
N GLY A 94 -6.13 5.88 -10.97
CA GLY A 94 -7.42 6.51 -10.70
C GLY A 94 -7.88 6.28 -9.25
N GLU A 95 -8.92 7.02 -8.80
CA GLU A 95 -9.41 6.94 -7.42
C GLU A 95 -9.86 5.54 -6.99
N PRO A 96 -10.68 4.78 -7.76
CA PRO A 96 -11.13 3.46 -7.34
C PRO A 96 -9.95 2.50 -7.09
N GLN A 97 -8.99 2.47 -8.02
CA GLN A 97 -7.81 1.62 -7.88
C GLN A 97 -6.94 2.04 -6.69
N ALA A 98 -6.79 3.35 -6.46
CA ALA A 98 -6.03 3.85 -5.31
C ALA A 98 -6.69 3.50 -3.96
N VAL A 99 -8.02 3.40 -3.90
CA VAL A 99 -8.76 2.93 -2.71
C VAL A 99 -8.46 1.45 -2.45
N GLU A 100 -8.54 0.59 -3.47
CA GLU A 100 -8.23 -0.84 -3.34
C GLU A 100 -6.79 -1.06 -2.88
N VAL A 101 -5.83 -0.37 -3.51
CA VAL A 101 -4.42 -0.45 -3.15
C VAL A 101 -4.17 0.11 -1.75
N LEU A 102 -4.83 1.20 -1.36
CA LEU A 102 -4.76 1.73 0.00
C LEU A 102 -5.18 0.68 1.03
N CYS A 103 -6.30 -0.03 0.80
CA CYS A 103 -6.78 -1.08 1.69
C CYS A 103 -5.76 -2.23 1.82
N HIS A 104 -5.16 -2.64 0.70
CA HIS A 104 -4.13 -3.67 0.67
C HIS A 104 -2.88 -3.26 1.48
N GLU A 105 -2.33 -2.09 1.22
CA GLU A 105 -1.14 -1.58 1.90
C GLU A 105 -1.40 -1.26 3.38
N TRP A 106 -2.64 -0.88 3.73
CA TRP A 106 -3.04 -0.68 5.13
C TRP A 106 -3.03 -1.99 5.90
N ALA A 107 -3.42 -3.11 5.26
CA ALA A 107 -3.35 -4.44 5.87
C ALA A 107 -1.90 -4.84 6.19
N HIS A 108 -0.93 -4.50 5.33
CA HIS A 108 0.49 -4.67 5.64
C HIS A 108 0.93 -3.87 6.86
N ALA A 109 0.46 -2.63 7.02
CA ALA A 109 0.78 -1.83 8.19
C ALA A 109 0.18 -2.42 9.50
N LEU A 110 -1.00 -3.05 9.42
CA LEU A 110 -1.64 -3.73 10.55
C LEU A 110 -0.94 -5.03 10.95
N ALA A 111 -0.51 -5.82 9.96
CA ALA A 111 0.07 -7.15 10.13
C ALA A 111 1.61 -7.16 10.06
N TRP A 112 2.25 -5.99 10.15
CA TRP A 112 3.70 -5.90 10.03
C TRP A 112 4.42 -6.78 11.04
N ASN A 113 5.36 -7.60 10.55
CA ASN A 113 6.12 -8.53 11.37
C ASN A 113 7.64 -8.44 11.13
N PHE A 114 8.43 -9.01 12.06
CA PHE A 114 9.89 -8.99 11.95
C PHE A 114 10.47 -9.84 10.81
N ALA A 115 9.71 -10.82 10.29
CA ALA A 115 10.16 -11.60 9.13
C ALA A 115 10.24 -10.69 7.90
N VAL A 116 9.24 -9.83 7.69
CA VAL A 116 9.24 -8.83 6.61
C VAL A 116 10.42 -7.86 6.76
N ASP A 117 10.67 -7.33 7.97
CA ASP A 117 11.83 -6.45 8.21
C ASP A 117 13.15 -7.11 7.83
N ARG A 118 13.35 -8.40 8.18
CA ARG A 118 14.57 -9.13 7.85
C ARG A 118 14.72 -9.35 6.35
N LEU A 119 13.65 -9.77 5.68
CA LEU A 119 13.66 -10.07 4.25
C LEU A 119 13.86 -8.82 3.39
N ILE A 120 13.29 -7.67 3.79
CA ILE A 120 13.53 -6.39 3.11
C ILE A 120 15.02 -6.03 3.09
N ASN A 121 15.74 -6.33 4.16
CA ASN A 121 17.14 -5.96 4.32
C ASN A 121 18.13 -7.05 3.90
N ALA A 122 17.67 -8.25 3.57
CA ALA A 122 18.54 -9.34 3.12
C ALA A 122 18.89 -9.19 1.62
N PRO A 123 20.18 -9.36 1.23
CA PRO A 123 20.63 -9.13 -0.14
C PRO A 123 20.00 -10.10 -1.15
N ASP A 124 19.83 -11.36 -0.77
CA ASP A 124 19.45 -12.47 -1.65
C ASP A 124 18.09 -13.07 -1.25
N THR A 125 17.12 -12.24 -0.90
CA THR A 125 15.79 -12.74 -0.53
C THR A 125 15.10 -13.37 -1.74
N ASP A 126 14.66 -14.62 -1.59
CA ASP A 126 13.79 -15.28 -2.55
C ASP A 126 12.45 -14.50 -2.64
N PRO A 127 12.03 -14.10 -3.85
CA PRO A 127 10.75 -13.41 -4.04
C PRO A 127 9.55 -14.20 -3.51
N VAL A 128 9.55 -15.53 -3.62
CA VAL A 128 8.46 -16.40 -3.12
C VAL A 128 8.42 -16.42 -1.59
N GLU A 129 9.58 -16.46 -0.94
CA GLU A 129 9.68 -16.38 0.51
C GLU A 129 9.20 -15.01 1.01
N PHE A 130 9.60 -13.93 0.32
CA PHE A 130 9.16 -12.57 0.64
C PHE A 130 7.64 -12.42 0.53
N GLU A 131 7.05 -12.86 -0.59
CA GLU A 131 5.60 -12.83 -0.81
C GLU A 131 4.85 -13.62 0.27
N ARG A 132 5.32 -14.81 0.62
CA ARG A 132 4.72 -15.63 1.67
C ARG A 132 4.78 -14.98 3.04
N ALA A 133 5.89 -14.30 3.36
CA ALA A 133 6.03 -13.57 4.62
C ALA A 133 5.18 -12.31 4.67
N CYS A 134 4.99 -11.64 3.54
CA CYS A 134 4.17 -10.44 3.43
C CYS A 134 2.67 -10.73 3.46
N HIS A 135 2.24 -11.90 2.96
CA HIS A 135 0.83 -12.29 2.82
C HIS A 135 0.52 -13.55 3.63
N ASP A 136 0.99 -13.61 4.86
CA ASP A 136 0.71 -14.68 5.81
C ASP A 136 -0.74 -14.63 6.35
N GLU A 137 -1.07 -15.55 7.26
CA GLU A 137 -2.38 -15.61 7.89
C GLU A 137 -2.73 -14.30 8.64
N ALA A 138 -1.76 -13.68 9.30
CA ALA A 138 -1.96 -12.43 10.02
C ALA A 138 -2.34 -11.29 9.05
N TRP A 139 -1.69 -11.24 7.89
CA TRP A 139 -2.07 -10.29 6.83
C TRP A 139 -3.48 -10.57 6.30
N GLY A 140 -3.85 -11.84 6.07
CA GLY A 140 -5.21 -12.21 5.62
C GLY A 140 -6.29 -11.76 6.60
N CYS A 141 -6.06 -11.94 7.91
CA CYS A 141 -6.95 -11.45 8.97
C CYS A 141 -7.02 -9.91 8.98
N ALA A 142 -5.88 -9.23 8.85
CA ALA A 142 -5.82 -7.78 8.80
C ALA A 142 -6.55 -7.23 7.56
N TYR A 143 -6.35 -7.84 6.41
CA TYR A 143 -7.02 -7.43 5.17
C TYR A 143 -8.54 -7.60 5.26
N SER A 144 -9.02 -8.70 5.83
CA SER A 144 -10.45 -8.92 6.07
C SER A 144 -11.05 -7.87 7.02
N ARG A 145 -10.29 -7.40 8.01
CA ARG A 145 -10.70 -6.32 8.92
C ARG A 145 -10.76 -4.98 8.20
N VAL A 146 -9.74 -4.67 7.41
CA VAL A 146 -9.67 -3.44 6.59
C VAL A 146 -10.85 -3.39 5.61
N TRP A 147 -11.13 -4.52 4.94
CA TRP A 147 -12.21 -4.60 3.97
C TRP A 147 -13.59 -4.38 4.60
N ARG A 148 -13.83 -4.93 5.79
CA ARG A 148 -15.06 -4.64 6.53
C ARG A 148 -15.18 -3.16 6.88
N ALA A 149 -14.11 -2.55 7.40
CA ALA A 149 -14.11 -1.12 7.70
C ALA A 149 -14.37 -0.27 6.44
N TYR A 150 -13.79 -0.62 5.29
CA TYR A 150 -14.07 0.01 4.01
C TYR A 150 -15.57 -0.05 3.65
N LEU A 151 -16.18 -1.24 3.74
CA LEU A 151 -17.60 -1.41 3.41
C LEU A 151 -18.52 -0.63 4.35
N ASP A 152 -18.20 -0.58 5.64
CA ASP A 152 -19.01 0.16 6.63
C ASP A 152 -18.91 1.67 6.37
N VAL A 153 -17.72 2.20 6.16
CA VAL A 153 -17.47 3.62 5.89
C VAL A 153 -18.12 4.09 4.58
N THR A 154 -18.06 3.27 3.53
CA THR A 154 -18.69 3.61 2.24
C THR A 154 -20.21 3.54 2.29
N ARG A 155 -20.77 2.63 3.09
CA ARG A 155 -22.22 2.55 3.31
C ARG A 155 -22.75 3.75 4.10
N GLU A 156 -22.02 4.22 5.10
CA GLU A 156 -22.39 5.41 5.89
C GLU A 156 -22.36 6.71 5.07
N ALA A 157 -21.53 6.74 4.01
CA ALA A 157 -21.35 7.92 3.16
C ALA A 157 -22.33 7.99 1.97
N ALA A 158 -23.09 6.93 1.68
CA ALA A 158 -24.06 6.84 0.57
C ALA A 158 -25.44 7.35 0.97
#